data_5ed12320d0d3977b6633224c4a0d9e8a
#
_entry.id   5ed12320d0d3977b6633224c4a0d9e8a
#
_cell.length_a   1.000
_cell.length_b   1.000
_cell.length_c   1.000
_cell.angle_alpha   90.00
_cell.angle_beta   90.00
_cell.angle_gamma   90.00
#
_symmetry.space_group_name_H-M   'P 1'
#
loop_
_entity.id
_entity.type
_entity.pdbx_description
1 polymer ?
#
loop_
_entity_poly.entity_id
_entity_poly.type
_entity_poly.pdbx_seq_one_letter_code
_entity_poly.pdbx_strand_id
1 'polypeptide(L)'
;YNVEELKTVCARGLQASLVGQVLVEESILGWEELELEVVRDAKGNMITVCFIENIDPLGVHTGDSFCSAPMLTISEECQKRLQEQAYKIVDEVQVIGGTNVQFAHDPVTDRIIVIEINPRTSRSSALASKATGFPIALVSAMLAAGLTLDEIPCGVHGTLDKYVPGGDYVVIKFARWAFEKFKGVEDKLGTQMRAVGEVMSIGKTYKEAFQKAIRSLETGRYGLGYANPTKSIKREDDPQARGKVTALISVGQQEEWLASHAQSYGFE
;
A
#
# COMPACT_ATOMS: atom_id res chain seq x y z
N TYR A 1 -0.68 -20.47 -14.84
CA TYR A 1 -1.18 -20.24 -16.19
C TYR A 1 -1.65 -21.54 -16.87
N ASN A 2 -1.19 -22.73 -16.41
CA ASN A 2 -1.58 -24.03 -16.94
C ASN A 2 -1.61 -25.08 -15.82
N VAL A 3 -2.17 -26.28 -16.14
CA VAL A 3 -2.36 -27.36 -15.15
C VAL A 3 -1.03 -27.90 -14.61
N GLU A 4 0.03 -27.92 -15.41
CA GLU A 4 1.34 -28.44 -14.97
C GLU A 4 2.02 -27.48 -14.00
N GLU A 5 1.91 -26.18 -14.22
CA GLU A 5 2.36 -25.17 -13.27
C GLU A 5 1.55 -25.23 -11.97
N LEU A 6 0.22 -25.38 -12.04
CA LEU A 6 -0.64 -25.54 -10.87
C LEU A 6 -0.20 -26.74 -10.03
N LYS A 7 0.02 -27.93 -10.66
CA LYS A 7 0.50 -29.12 -9.96
C LYS A 7 1.85 -28.87 -9.27
N THR A 8 2.78 -28.22 -9.97
CA THR A 8 4.12 -27.92 -9.46
C THR A 8 4.06 -26.99 -8.25
N VAL A 9 3.26 -25.91 -8.33
CA VAL A 9 3.11 -24.93 -7.24
C VAL A 9 2.38 -25.56 -6.06
N CYS A 10 1.29 -26.31 -6.30
CA CYS A 10 0.56 -27.01 -5.25
C CYS A 10 1.42 -28.07 -4.55
N ALA A 11 2.21 -28.85 -5.28
CA ALA A 11 3.11 -29.85 -4.69
C ALA A 11 4.14 -29.18 -3.76
N ARG A 12 4.73 -28.08 -4.20
CA ARG A 12 5.66 -27.27 -3.39
C ARG A 12 4.97 -26.69 -2.15
N GLY A 13 3.77 -26.14 -2.31
CA GLY A 13 2.99 -25.59 -1.21
C GLY A 13 2.61 -26.66 -0.18
N LEU A 14 2.16 -27.83 -0.62
CA LEU A 14 1.83 -28.96 0.26
C LEU A 14 3.06 -29.45 1.05
N GLN A 15 4.22 -29.49 0.41
CA GLN A 15 5.47 -29.87 1.06
C GLN A 15 5.93 -28.82 2.10
N ALA A 16 5.70 -27.55 1.85
CA ALA A 16 6.06 -26.46 2.75
C ALA A 16 5.03 -26.28 3.91
N SER A 17 3.80 -26.72 3.72
CA SER A 17 2.74 -26.57 4.70
C SER A 17 2.92 -27.53 5.88
N LEU A 18 2.88 -26.99 7.10
CA LEU A 18 2.99 -27.78 8.34
C LEU A 18 1.80 -28.72 8.55
N VAL A 19 0.66 -28.41 7.94
CA VAL A 19 -0.58 -29.21 8.05
C VAL A 19 -0.92 -29.97 6.76
N GLY A 20 -0.05 -29.89 5.74
CA GLY A 20 -0.24 -30.56 4.47
C GLY A 20 -1.43 -30.07 3.65
N GLN A 21 -1.78 -28.79 3.79
CA GLN A 21 -2.90 -28.16 3.08
C GLN A 21 -2.45 -26.90 2.37
N VAL A 22 -3.10 -26.58 1.24
CA VAL A 22 -2.96 -25.35 0.49
C VAL A 22 -4.33 -24.79 0.13
N LEU A 23 -4.44 -23.47 0.07
CA LEU A 23 -5.60 -22.77 -0.44
C LEU A 23 -5.37 -22.50 -1.94
N VAL A 24 -6.40 -22.76 -2.74
CA VAL A 24 -6.40 -22.46 -4.17
C VAL A 24 -7.50 -21.44 -4.42
N GLU A 25 -7.13 -20.29 -4.96
CA GLU A 25 -8.01 -19.14 -5.16
C GLU A 25 -8.03 -18.70 -6.62
N GLU A 26 -9.06 -17.94 -6.99
CA GLU A 26 -9.11 -17.23 -8.27
C GLU A 26 -7.91 -16.26 -8.36
N SER A 27 -7.24 -16.23 -9.50
CA SER A 27 -6.15 -15.27 -9.71
C SER A 27 -6.72 -13.87 -10.00
N ILE A 28 -6.29 -12.91 -9.19
CA ILE A 28 -6.61 -11.49 -9.32
C ILE A 28 -5.34 -10.67 -9.65
N LEU A 29 -4.34 -11.31 -10.26
CA LEU A 29 -3.10 -10.63 -10.67
C LEU A 29 -3.41 -9.47 -11.61
N GLY A 30 -2.79 -8.33 -11.34
CA GLY A 30 -2.93 -7.12 -12.15
C GLY A 30 -4.11 -6.22 -11.77
N TRP A 31 -4.96 -6.64 -10.81
CA TRP A 31 -6.00 -5.77 -10.27
C TRP A 31 -5.38 -4.68 -9.38
N GLU A 32 -6.12 -3.61 -9.16
CA GLU A 32 -5.73 -2.54 -8.22
C GLU A 32 -5.79 -3.04 -6.79
N GLU A 33 -4.80 -2.69 -5.97
CA GLU A 33 -4.79 -2.96 -4.54
C GLU A 33 -5.10 -1.68 -3.78
N LEU A 34 -6.15 -1.73 -2.97
CA LEU A 34 -6.69 -0.58 -2.24
C LEU A 34 -6.81 -0.92 -0.76
N GLU A 35 -6.53 0.06 0.11
CA GLU A 35 -6.56 -0.15 1.55
C GLU A 35 -7.35 0.96 2.25
N LEU A 36 -8.07 0.59 3.30
CA LEU A 36 -8.72 1.53 4.21
C LEU A 36 -8.21 1.30 5.64
N GLU A 37 -7.83 2.39 6.28
CA GLU A 37 -7.60 2.41 7.73
C GLU A 37 -8.87 2.87 8.42
N VAL A 38 -9.48 1.98 9.18
CA VAL A 38 -10.76 2.20 9.87
C VAL A 38 -10.55 2.11 11.38
N VAL A 39 -11.26 2.92 12.13
CA VAL A 39 -11.32 2.84 13.60
C VAL A 39 -12.76 2.66 14.02
N ARG A 40 -13.01 1.67 14.89
CA ARG A 40 -14.33 1.35 15.45
C ARG A 40 -14.29 1.33 16.97
N ASP A 41 -15.32 1.86 17.62
CA ASP A 41 -15.48 1.78 19.07
C ASP A 41 -16.46 0.67 19.51
N ALA A 42 -16.60 0.50 20.81
CA ALA A 42 -17.49 -0.52 21.41
C ALA A 42 -18.99 -0.26 21.16
N LYS A 43 -19.39 0.99 20.85
CA LYS A 43 -20.78 1.33 20.48
C LYS A 43 -21.09 1.06 19.02
N GLY A 44 -20.08 0.72 18.19
CA GLY A 44 -20.22 0.53 16.75
C GLY A 44 -20.06 1.82 15.94
N ASN A 45 -19.66 2.95 16.55
CA ASN A 45 -19.28 4.12 15.78
C ASN A 45 -17.98 3.83 15.02
N MET A 46 -17.94 4.23 13.75
CA MET A 46 -16.82 3.98 12.85
C MET A 46 -16.41 5.23 12.09
N ILE A 47 -15.11 5.37 11.88
CA ILE A 47 -14.52 6.40 11.03
C ILE A 47 -13.49 5.77 10.10
N THR A 48 -13.36 6.31 8.89
CA THR A 48 -12.24 6.03 8.00
C THR A 48 -11.19 7.09 8.22
N VAL A 49 -10.00 6.66 8.62
CA VAL A 49 -8.87 7.57 8.88
C VAL A 49 -8.14 7.90 7.59
N CYS A 50 -7.98 6.92 6.70
CA CYS A 50 -7.21 7.08 5.48
C CYS A 50 -7.68 6.12 4.40
N PHE A 51 -7.72 6.62 3.17
CA PHE A 51 -7.86 5.85 1.94
C PHE A 51 -6.49 5.78 1.28
N ILE A 52 -6.02 4.58 0.98
CA ILE A 52 -4.68 4.33 0.44
C ILE A 52 -4.81 3.56 -0.88
N GLU A 53 -4.16 4.07 -1.91
CA GLU A 53 -4.06 3.47 -3.23
C GLU A 53 -2.65 2.93 -3.42
N ASN A 54 -2.51 1.61 -3.62
CA ASN A 54 -1.25 1.01 -4.02
C ASN A 54 -1.06 1.21 -5.52
N ILE A 55 0.11 1.73 -5.90
CA ILE A 55 0.42 2.05 -7.29
C ILE A 55 0.83 0.79 -8.05
N ASP A 56 1.49 -0.13 -7.34
CA ASP A 56 1.80 -1.45 -7.89
C ASP A 56 0.54 -2.32 -7.91
N PRO A 57 0.28 -3.02 -9.02
CA PRO A 57 -0.87 -3.91 -9.10
C PRO A 57 -0.71 -5.14 -8.20
N LEU A 58 -1.80 -5.81 -7.93
CA LEU A 58 -1.80 -7.09 -7.23
C LEU A 58 -0.88 -8.11 -7.92
N GLY A 59 -0.14 -8.81 -7.08
CA GLY A 59 0.98 -9.68 -7.47
C GLY A 59 2.31 -9.17 -6.94
N VAL A 60 2.39 -7.90 -6.57
CA VAL A 60 3.48 -7.32 -5.78
C VAL A 60 3.07 -7.34 -4.30
N HIS A 61 4.00 -7.75 -3.43
CA HIS A 61 3.73 -7.75 -1.99
C HIS A 61 3.49 -6.33 -1.48
N THR A 62 2.43 -6.10 -0.71
CA THR A 62 2.04 -4.77 -0.17
C THR A 62 3.19 -4.04 0.53
N GLY A 63 4.11 -4.78 1.18
CA GLY A 63 5.32 -4.22 1.80
C GLY A 63 6.34 -3.68 0.80
N ASP A 64 6.32 -4.13 -0.44
CA ASP A 64 7.20 -3.71 -1.53
C ASP A 64 6.57 -2.62 -2.40
N SER A 65 5.25 -2.57 -2.44
CA SER A 65 4.49 -1.61 -3.21
C SER A 65 4.74 -0.18 -2.72
N PHE A 66 4.79 0.77 -3.64
CA PHE A 66 4.63 2.15 -3.24
C PHE A 66 3.17 2.57 -3.32
N CYS A 67 2.76 3.44 -2.43
CA CYS A 67 1.36 3.83 -2.33
C CYS A 67 1.19 5.33 -2.13
N SER A 68 0.00 5.79 -2.44
CA SER A 68 -0.46 7.17 -2.30
C SER A 68 -1.59 7.27 -1.27
N ALA A 69 -1.57 8.33 -0.50
CA ALA A 69 -2.68 8.80 0.33
C ALA A 69 -2.87 10.30 0.09
N PRO A 70 -4.08 10.77 -0.24
CA PRO A 70 -5.31 9.98 -0.47
C PRO A 70 -5.25 9.15 -1.76
N MET A 71 -6.28 8.35 -2.02
CA MET A 71 -6.53 7.74 -3.34
C MET A 71 -6.72 8.85 -4.38
N LEU A 72 -5.98 8.77 -5.49
CA LEU A 72 -5.97 9.81 -6.51
C LEU A 72 -6.69 9.41 -7.80
N THR A 73 -6.65 8.11 -8.15
CA THR A 73 -7.24 7.62 -9.41
C THR A 73 -8.57 6.91 -9.20
N ILE A 74 -8.88 6.54 -7.98
CA ILE A 74 -10.10 5.81 -7.64
C ILE A 74 -11.27 6.78 -7.47
N SER A 75 -12.37 6.52 -8.16
CA SER A 75 -13.55 7.38 -8.12
C SER A 75 -14.15 7.47 -6.70
N GLU A 76 -14.77 8.59 -6.38
CA GLU A 76 -15.47 8.79 -5.08
C GLU A 76 -16.56 7.73 -4.86
N GLU A 77 -17.24 7.30 -5.92
CA GLU A 77 -18.25 6.25 -5.86
C GLU A 77 -17.62 4.91 -5.45
N CYS A 78 -16.49 4.53 -6.05
CA CYS A 78 -15.75 3.34 -5.67
C CYS A 78 -15.24 3.43 -4.22
N GLN A 79 -14.65 4.57 -3.83
CA GLN A 79 -14.19 4.80 -2.45
C GLN A 79 -15.34 4.65 -1.44
N LYS A 80 -16.53 5.15 -1.74
CA LYS A 80 -17.71 4.99 -0.91
C LYS A 80 -18.13 3.52 -0.77
N ARG A 81 -18.13 2.77 -1.86
CA ARG A 81 -18.42 1.33 -1.85
C ARG A 81 -17.42 0.55 -1.00
N LEU A 82 -16.13 0.88 -1.12
CA LEU A 82 -15.06 0.30 -0.29
C LEU A 82 -15.30 0.59 1.19
N GLN A 83 -15.64 1.84 1.54
CA GLN A 83 -15.93 2.24 2.91
C GLN A 83 -17.15 1.48 3.48
N GLU A 84 -18.23 1.39 2.73
CA GLU A 84 -19.43 0.65 3.15
C GLU A 84 -19.14 -0.84 3.38
N GLN A 85 -18.31 -1.45 2.52
CA GLN A 85 -17.88 -2.85 2.70
C GLN A 85 -16.95 -3.00 3.90
N ALA A 86 -15.97 -2.10 4.05
CA ALA A 86 -15.06 -2.10 5.19
C ALA A 86 -15.82 -2.00 6.51
N TYR A 87 -16.81 -1.12 6.60
CA TYR A 87 -17.61 -0.94 7.82
C TYR A 87 -18.42 -2.20 8.17
N LYS A 88 -19.02 -2.85 7.18
CA LYS A 88 -19.73 -4.13 7.40
C LYS A 88 -18.80 -5.23 7.91
N ILE A 89 -17.59 -5.34 7.35
CA ILE A 89 -16.60 -6.34 7.77
C ILE A 89 -16.11 -6.04 9.19
N VAL A 90 -15.75 -4.79 9.46
CA VAL A 90 -15.23 -4.36 10.77
C VAL A 90 -16.28 -4.51 11.86
N ASP A 91 -17.55 -4.28 11.52
CA ASP A 91 -18.67 -4.51 12.45
C ASP A 91 -18.91 -5.99 12.69
N GLU A 92 -18.92 -6.83 11.65
CA GLU A 92 -19.11 -8.28 11.80
C GLU A 92 -18.02 -8.93 12.66
N VAL A 93 -16.77 -8.46 12.50
CA VAL A 93 -15.62 -8.94 13.30
C VAL A 93 -15.63 -8.35 14.71
N GLN A 94 -16.45 -7.32 14.99
CA GLN A 94 -16.53 -6.64 16.28
C GLN A 94 -15.19 -6.05 16.73
N VAL A 95 -14.42 -5.46 15.81
CA VAL A 95 -13.13 -4.84 16.13
C VAL A 95 -13.36 -3.63 17.03
N ILE A 96 -12.51 -3.49 18.07
CA ILE A 96 -12.40 -2.27 18.88
C ILE A 96 -11.00 -1.70 18.67
N GLY A 97 -10.93 -0.50 18.10
CA GLY A 97 -9.67 0.16 17.74
C GLY A 97 -9.44 0.23 16.24
N GLY A 98 -8.17 0.42 15.86
CA GLY A 98 -7.75 0.54 14.46
C GLY A 98 -7.64 -0.81 13.76
N THR A 99 -8.02 -0.82 12.50
CA THR A 99 -7.91 -1.98 11.61
C THR A 99 -7.63 -1.53 10.20
N ASN A 100 -6.86 -2.35 9.47
CA ASN A 100 -6.63 -2.20 8.05
C ASN A 100 -7.48 -3.21 7.28
N VAL A 101 -8.18 -2.75 6.25
CA VAL A 101 -8.96 -3.60 5.33
C VAL A 101 -8.37 -3.44 3.93
N GLN A 102 -8.01 -4.55 3.31
CA GLN A 102 -7.39 -4.61 1.98
C GLN A 102 -8.37 -5.15 0.96
N PHE A 103 -8.42 -4.50 -0.19
CA PHE A 103 -9.31 -4.81 -1.29
C PHE A 103 -8.55 -4.96 -2.60
N ALA A 104 -9.10 -5.80 -3.46
CA ALA A 104 -8.80 -5.84 -4.88
C ALA A 104 -9.92 -5.19 -5.67
N HIS A 105 -9.60 -4.36 -6.63
CA HIS A 105 -10.57 -3.77 -7.55
C HIS A 105 -10.15 -4.05 -8.99
N ASP A 106 -11.07 -4.56 -9.79
CA ASP A 106 -10.88 -4.72 -11.22
C ASP A 106 -11.40 -3.48 -11.95
N PRO A 107 -10.53 -2.63 -12.51
CA PRO A 107 -10.98 -1.40 -13.18
C PRO A 107 -11.76 -1.64 -14.46
N VAL A 108 -11.75 -2.87 -15.00
CA VAL A 108 -12.46 -3.22 -16.23
C VAL A 108 -13.91 -3.64 -15.94
N THR A 109 -14.10 -4.49 -14.94
CA THR A 109 -15.44 -5.04 -14.57
C THR A 109 -16.05 -4.33 -13.38
N ASP A 110 -15.34 -3.42 -12.73
CA ASP A 110 -15.72 -2.73 -11.49
C ASP A 110 -16.03 -3.69 -10.32
N ARG A 111 -15.45 -4.90 -10.36
CA ARG A 111 -15.60 -5.91 -9.31
C ARG A 111 -14.66 -5.60 -8.16
N ILE A 112 -15.18 -5.64 -6.93
CA ILE A 112 -14.41 -5.49 -5.70
C ILE A 112 -14.36 -6.82 -4.97
N ILE A 113 -13.17 -7.20 -4.50
CA ILE A 113 -12.93 -8.38 -3.66
C ILE A 113 -12.21 -7.94 -2.40
N VAL A 114 -12.61 -8.49 -1.26
CA VAL A 114 -11.88 -8.34 0.00
C VAL A 114 -10.70 -9.31 0.01
N ILE A 115 -9.50 -8.81 0.22
CA ILE A 115 -8.29 -9.63 0.34
C ILE A 115 -8.15 -10.12 1.77
N GLU A 116 -8.03 -9.17 2.71
CA GLU A 116 -7.91 -9.50 4.13
C GLU A 116 -8.30 -8.32 5.02
N ILE A 117 -8.54 -8.64 6.29
CA ILE A 117 -8.67 -7.67 7.37
C ILE A 117 -7.54 -7.90 8.38
N ASN A 118 -6.90 -6.83 8.80
CA ASN A 118 -5.89 -6.83 9.85
C ASN A 118 -6.44 -6.10 11.09
N PRO A 119 -7.11 -6.78 12.05
CA PRO A 119 -7.80 -6.14 13.18
C PRO A 119 -6.79 -5.72 14.27
N ARG A 120 -5.82 -4.94 13.90
CA ARG A 120 -4.74 -4.43 14.73
C ARG A 120 -4.12 -3.20 14.09
N THR A 121 -3.43 -2.38 14.87
CA THR A 121 -2.52 -1.39 14.32
C THR A 121 -1.35 -2.06 13.59
N SER A 122 -0.96 -1.51 12.47
CA SER A 122 0.04 -2.07 11.56
C SER A 122 1.03 -1.00 11.08
N ARG A 123 1.93 -1.37 10.18
CA ARG A 123 2.80 -0.39 9.51
C ARG A 123 2.00 0.60 8.66
N SER A 124 0.96 0.14 7.98
CA SER A 124 0.04 1.01 7.24
C SER A 124 -0.72 1.97 8.16
N SER A 125 -1.11 1.53 9.35
CA SER A 125 -1.71 2.42 10.37
C SER A 125 -0.73 3.51 10.83
N ALA A 126 0.56 3.17 11.00
CA ALA A 126 1.58 4.15 11.34
C ALA A 126 1.82 5.17 10.21
N LEU A 127 1.80 4.67 8.95
CA LEU A 127 1.87 5.52 7.76
C LEU A 127 0.66 6.44 7.68
N ALA A 128 -0.55 5.90 7.80
CA ALA A 128 -1.80 6.66 7.78
C ALA A 128 -1.82 7.73 8.89
N SER A 129 -1.35 7.39 10.10
CA SER A 129 -1.25 8.35 11.20
C SER A 129 -0.32 9.52 10.87
N LYS A 130 0.83 9.25 10.24
CA LYS A 130 1.74 10.31 9.79
C LYS A 130 1.17 11.10 8.61
N ALA A 131 0.48 10.42 7.70
CA ALA A 131 -0.10 11.05 6.52
C ALA A 131 -1.25 11.99 6.87
N THR A 132 -2.10 11.62 7.83
CA THR A 132 -3.32 12.37 8.18
C THR A 132 -3.17 13.22 9.44
N GLY A 133 -2.14 12.98 10.24
CA GLY A 133 -2.01 13.54 11.59
C GLY A 133 -2.93 12.89 12.63
N PHE A 134 -3.72 11.87 12.24
CA PHE A 134 -4.62 11.17 13.15
C PHE A 134 -3.88 10.09 13.94
N PRO A 135 -3.86 10.14 15.29
CA PRO A 135 -3.05 9.23 16.10
C PRO A 135 -3.75 7.89 16.33
N ILE A 136 -3.80 7.01 15.32
CA ILE A 136 -4.55 5.74 15.35
C ILE A 136 -4.20 4.91 16.59
N ALA A 137 -2.92 4.76 16.92
CA ALA A 137 -2.49 3.93 18.04
C ALA A 137 -2.98 4.49 19.40
N LEU A 138 -2.89 5.80 19.59
CA LEU A 138 -3.39 6.47 20.81
C LEU A 138 -4.90 6.31 20.93
N VAL A 139 -5.63 6.58 19.86
CA VAL A 139 -7.10 6.43 19.82
C VAL A 139 -7.48 4.98 20.09
N SER A 140 -6.82 4.01 19.45
CA SER A 140 -7.07 2.58 19.71
C SER A 140 -6.86 2.20 21.18
N ALA A 141 -5.84 2.75 21.83
CA ALA A 141 -5.61 2.53 23.27
C ALA A 141 -6.72 3.14 24.13
N MET A 142 -7.21 4.35 23.79
CA MET A 142 -8.33 4.98 24.48
C MET A 142 -9.62 4.16 24.33
N LEU A 143 -9.90 3.64 23.12
CA LEU A 143 -11.06 2.79 22.87
C LEU A 143 -10.95 1.45 23.61
N ALA A 144 -9.77 0.86 23.68
CA ALA A 144 -9.52 -0.34 24.47
C ALA A 144 -9.68 -0.10 25.99
N ALA A 145 -9.45 1.12 26.46
CA ALA A 145 -9.70 1.53 27.83
C ALA A 145 -11.19 1.82 28.12
N GLY A 146 -12.07 1.71 27.12
CA GLY A 146 -13.52 1.83 27.27
C GLY A 146 -14.12 3.17 26.84
N LEU A 147 -13.30 4.11 26.33
CA LEU A 147 -13.82 5.33 25.72
C LEU A 147 -14.47 5.03 24.36
N THR A 148 -15.33 5.95 23.92
CA THR A 148 -15.98 5.87 22.61
C THR A 148 -15.64 7.09 21.75
N LEU A 149 -15.80 6.98 20.42
CA LEU A 149 -15.38 8.03 19.48
C LEU A 149 -16.11 9.36 19.74
N ASP A 150 -17.35 9.33 20.21
CA ASP A 150 -18.15 10.49 20.59
C ASP A 150 -17.72 11.13 21.92
N GLU A 151 -16.86 10.46 22.70
CA GLU A 151 -16.31 10.98 23.96
C GLU A 151 -14.90 11.56 23.80
N ILE A 152 -14.20 11.24 22.70
CA ILE A 152 -12.83 11.70 22.47
C ILE A 152 -12.84 13.02 21.69
N PRO A 153 -12.29 14.11 22.28
CA PRO A 153 -12.25 15.41 21.61
C PRO A 153 -11.39 15.39 20.33
N CYS A 154 -11.88 16.06 19.28
CA CYS A 154 -11.15 16.26 18.04
C CYS A 154 -11.24 17.73 17.63
N GLY A 155 -10.18 18.50 17.82
CA GLY A 155 -10.12 19.96 17.76
C GLY A 155 -10.98 20.65 16.71
N VAL A 156 -10.86 20.29 15.44
CA VAL A 156 -11.63 20.91 14.32
C VAL A 156 -13.02 20.27 14.14
N HIS A 157 -13.21 19.04 14.58
CA HIS A 157 -14.43 18.27 14.33
C HIS A 157 -15.34 18.12 15.56
N GLY A 158 -14.92 18.67 16.72
CA GLY A 158 -15.61 18.53 18.00
C GLY A 158 -15.28 17.21 18.68
N THR A 159 -15.75 16.08 18.14
CA THR A 159 -15.47 14.72 18.63
C THR A 159 -15.07 13.81 17.48
N LEU A 160 -14.39 12.69 17.79
CA LEU A 160 -13.80 11.81 16.76
C LEU A 160 -14.82 11.08 15.89
N ASP A 161 -16.05 10.88 16.37
CA ASP A 161 -17.15 10.30 15.58
C ASP A 161 -17.50 11.13 14.33
N LYS A 162 -17.10 12.39 14.29
CA LYS A 162 -17.32 13.34 13.19
C LYS A 162 -16.07 13.55 12.33
N TYR A 163 -15.00 12.81 12.59
CA TYR A 163 -13.77 12.93 11.82
C TYR A 163 -14.00 12.57 10.35
N VAL A 164 -13.49 13.40 9.47
CA VAL A 164 -13.43 13.17 8.02
C VAL A 164 -11.99 13.34 7.60
N PRO A 165 -11.42 12.36 6.88
CA PRO A 165 -10.07 12.49 6.34
C PRO A 165 -10.02 13.66 5.35
N GLY A 166 -8.97 14.46 5.42
CA GLY A 166 -8.81 15.61 4.53
C GLY A 166 -7.38 16.15 4.57
N GLY A 167 -7.04 16.91 3.54
CA GLY A 167 -5.75 17.58 3.38
C GLY A 167 -5.59 18.01 1.94
N ASP A 168 -4.85 19.10 1.71
CA ASP A 168 -4.53 19.62 0.38
C ASP A 168 -3.12 19.22 -0.06
N TYR A 169 -2.71 18.00 0.28
CA TYR A 169 -1.40 17.43 0.00
C TYR A 169 -1.51 15.95 -0.33
N VAL A 170 -0.46 15.44 -0.96
CA VAL A 170 -0.29 14.02 -1.30
C VAL A 170 0.86 13.44 -0.49
N VAL A 171 0.64 12.26 0.04
CA VAL A 171 1.67 11.49 0.75
C VAL A 171 1.99 10.25 -0.06
N ILE A 172 3.29 10.02 -0.28
CA ILE A 172 3.81 8.81 -0.95
C ILE A 172 4.61 8.00 0.05
N LYS A 173 4.31 6.72 0.18
CA LYS A 173 5.18 5.72 0.77
C LYS A 173 5.97 5.06 -0.36
N PHE A 174 7.28 4.94 -0.22
CA PHE A 174 8.14 4.25 -1.17
C PHE A 174 9.04 3.25 -0.44
N ALA A 175 9.04 2.00 -0.88
CA ALA A 175 9.82 0.93 -0.27
C ALA A 175 11.30 0.99 -0.67
N ARG A 176 12.18 0.62 0.25
CA ARG A 176 13.60 0.40 -0.02
C ARG A 176 13.81 -1.09 -0.28
N TRP A 177 13.91 -1.48 -1.54
CA TRP A 177 14.21 -2.86 -1.94
C TRP A 177 15.71 -3.14 -1.78
N ALA A 178 16.04 -4.35 -1.34
CA ALA A 178 17.40 -4.81 -1.09
C ALA A 178 17.63 -6.17 -1.73
N PHE A 179 17.47 -6.25 -3.06
CA PHE A 179 17.67 -7.50 -3.80
C PHE A 179 19.04 -8.12 -3.57
N GLU A 180 20.05 -7.30 -3.32
CA GLU A 180 21.42 -7.73 -3.00
C GLU A 180 21.53 -8.62 -1.76
N LYS A 181 20.52 -8.61 -0.89
CA LYS A 181 20.46 -9.47 0.31
C LYS A 181 19.91 -10.87 0.03
N PHE A 182 19.29 -11.08 -1.13
CA PHE A 182 18.61 -12.33 -1.49
C PHE A 182 19.40 -13.05 -2.59
N LYS A 183 20.30 -13.93 -2.20
CA LYS A 183 21.16 -14.67 -3.15
C LYS A 183 20.32 -15.61 -4.03
N GLY A 184 20.58 -15.61 -5.34
CA GLY A 184 19.97 -16.53 -6.31
C GLY A 184 18.52 -16.21 -6.66
N VAL A 185 18.06 -15.01 -6.33
CA VAL A 185 16.70 -14.53 -6.66
C VAL A 185 16.82 -13.47 -7.76
N GLU A 186 15.89 -13.50 -8.71
CA GLU A 186 15.77 -12.44 -9.71
C GLU A 186 15.42 -11.09 -9.05
N ASP A 187 15.94 -10.00 -9.60
CA ASP A 187 15.63 -8.63 -9.18
C ASP A 187 14.24 -8.21 -9.69
N LYS A 188 13.24 -8.95 -9.24
CA LYS A 188 11.83 -8.74 -9.56
C LYS A 188 10.99 -8.64 -8.30
N LEU A 189 10.04 -7.72 -8.29
CA LEU A 189 8.99 -7.68 -7.29
C LEU A 189 7.97 -8.79 -7.56
N GLY A 190 7.38 -9.30 -6.51
CA GLY A 190 6.41 -10.39 -6.57
C GLY A 190 5.74 -10.58 -5.22
N THR A 191 5.16 -11.75 -5.01
CA THR A 191 4.41 -12.07 -3.78
C THR A 191 5.28 -12.19 -2.53
N GLN A 192 6.61 -12.26 -2.67
CA GLN A 192 7.54 -12.31 -1.55
C GLN A 192 8.18 -10.94 -1.31
N MET A 193 8.08 -10.44 -0.09
CA MET A 193 8.62 -9.14 0.29
C MET A 193 10.15 -9.05 0.13
N ARG A 194 10.61 -7.99 -0.52
CA ARG A 194 12.03 -7.65 -0.75
C ARG A 194 12.47 -6.38 -0.05
N ALA A 195 11.50 -5.61 0.44
CA ALA A 195 11.78 -4.36 1.15
C ALA A 195 12.44 -4.62 2.50
N VAL A 196 13.39 -3.75 2.84
CA VAL A 196 14.09 -3.73 4.13
C VAL A 196 13.78 -2.46 4.92
N GLY A 197 13.05 -1.54 4.33
CA GLY A 197 12.63 -0.27 4.90
C GLY A 197 11.77 0.50 3.93
N GLU A 198 11.33 1.65 4.37
CA GLU A 198 10.43 2.52 3.60
C GLU A 198 10.69 3.98 3.95
N VAL A 199 10.35 4.86 3.02
CA VAL A 199 10.33 6.30 3.21
C VAL A 199 8.91 6.81 3.00
N MET A 200 8.59 7.93 3.63
CA MET A 200 7.38 8.68 3.41
C MET A 200 7.72 10.11 3.02
N SER A 201 7.04 10.63 2.04
CA SER A 201 7.19 12.00 1.57
C SER A 201 5.85 12.68 1.40
N ILE A 202 5.85 14.01 1.52
CA ILE A 202 4.67 14.86 1.41
C ILE A 202 4.94 15.93 0.38
N GLY A 203 3.97 16.16 -0.50
CA GLY A 203 4.01 17.22 -1.51
C GLY A 203 2.62 17.80 -1.77
N LYS A 204 2.56 18.95 -2.40
CA LYS A 204 1.29 19.53 -2.86
C LYS A 204 0.70 18.77 -4.05
N THR A 205 1.55 18.09 -4.79
CA THR A 205 1.18 17.25 -5.92
C THR A 205 1.83 15.88 -5.80
N TYR A 206 1.28 14.90 -6.51
CA TYR A 206 1.87 13.57 -6.64
C TYR A 206 3.32 13.64 -7.13
N LYS A 207 3.59 14.41 -8.19
CA LYS A 207 4.94 14.58 -8.75
C LYS A 207 5.95 15.07 -7.71
N GLU A 208 5.59 16.07 -6.93
CA GLU A 208 6.45 16.61 -5.88
C GLU A 208 6.72 15.57 -4.80
N ALA A 209 5.67 14.90 -4.28
CA ALA A 209 5.80 13.87 -3.26
C ALA A 209 6.67 12.71 -3.75
N PHE A 210 6.44 12.25 -4.98
CA PHE A 210 7.19 11.14 -5.59
C PHE A 210 8.69 11.46 -5.73
N GLN A 211 9.04 12.64 -6.25
CA GLN A 211 10.44 13.07 -6.36
C GLN A 211 11.12 13.18 -5.00
N LYS A 212 10.41 13.68 -3.99
CA LYS A 212 10.88 13.71 -2.60
C LYS A 212 11.10 12.30 -2.04
N ALA A 213 10.21 11.35 -2.33
CA ALA A 213 10.34 9.96 -1.90
C ALA A 213 11.62 9.33 -2.46
N ILE A 214 11.89 9.47 -3.76
CA ILE A 214 13.11 8.95 -4.37
C ILE A 214 14.35 9.53 -3.70
N ARG A 215 14.37 10.85 -3.46
CA ARG A 215 15.47 11.51 -2.77
C ARG A 215 15.67 10.97 -1.36
N SER A 216 14.59 10.71 -0.63
CA SER A 216 14.61 10.23 0.76
C SER A 216 15.12 8.79 0.88
N LEU A 217 15.14 8.00 -0.19
CA LEU A 217 15.74 6.66 -0.20
C LEU A 217 17.26 6.65 -0.04
N GLU A 218 17.92 7.82 -0.16
CA GLU A 218 19.37 8.00 0.00
C GLU A 218 20.22 7.09 -0.91
N THR A 219 19.71 6.78 -2.09
CA THR A 219 20.38 5.94 -3.10
C THR A 219 21.35 6.72 -3.98
N GLY A 220 21.60 8.01 -3.66
CA GLY A 220 22.42 8.91 -4.47
C GLY A 220 21.67 9.52 -5.66
N ARG A 221 20.32 9.38 -5.68
CA ARG A 221 19.44 9.99 -6.68
C ARG A 221 18.65 11.13 -6.06
N TYR A 222 18.46 12.20 -6.82
CA TYR A 222 17.71 13.38 -6.40
C TYR A 222 16.26 13.42 -6.93
N GLY A 223 15.87 12.38 -7.66
CA GLY A 223 14.56 12.22 -8.31
C GLY A 223 14.67 11.35 -9.56
N LEU A 224 13.57 11.17 -10.28
CA LEU A 224 13.57 10.55 -11.60
C LEU A 224 14.32 11.44 -12.61
N GLY A 225 15.12 10.80 -13.45
CA GLY A 225 15.81 11.46 -14.53
C GLY A 225 17.08 12.24 -14.14
N TYR A 226 17.33 12.49 -12.87
CA TYR A 226 18.52 13.19 -12.39
C TYR A 226 19.44 12.27 -11.59
N ALA A 227 20.50 11.79 -12.22
CA ALA A 227 21.59 11.10 -11.53
C ALA A 227 22.69 12.10 -11.14
N ASN A 228 23.33 11.88 -9.98
CA ASN A 228 24.50 12.67 -9.59
C ASN A 228 25.59 12.53 -10.69
N PRO A 229 26.01 13.63 -11.35
CA PRO A 229 26.97 13.57 -12.44
C PRO A 229 28.34 13.01 -12.04
N THR A 230 28.69 13.07 -10.75
CA THR A 230 29.94 12.47 -10.23
C THR A 230 29.87 10.94 -10.08
N LYS A 231 28.67 10.36 -10.18
CA LYS A 231 28.43 8.93 -10.24
C LYS A 231 27.69 8.60 -11.53
N SER A 232 28.19 9.07 -12.66
CA SER A 232 27.69 8.64 -13.96
C SER A 232 27.91 7.12 -14.06
N ILE A 233 26.86 6.36 -13.78
CA ILE A 233 26.84 4.94 -14.02
C ILE A 233 26.82 4.82 -15.55
N LYS A 234 27.98 4.54 -16.13
CA LYS A 234 28.03 4.10 -17.51
C LYS A 234 27.22 2.81 -17.55
N ARG A 235 26.09 2.88 -18.23
CA ARG A 235 25.06 1.84 -18.29
C ARG A 235 25.59 0.47 -18.75
N GLU A 236 26.80 0.41 -19.27
CA GLU A 236 27.39 -0.76 -19.91
C GLU A 236 28.36 -1.55 -19.04
N ASP A 237 28.92 -0.96 -17.97
CA ASP A 237 30.09 -1.54 -17.31
C ASP A 237 29.89 -2.01 -15.86
N ASP A 238 28.72 -1.78 -15.26
CA ASP A 238 28.48 -2.19 -13.85
C ASP A 238 27.22 -3.07 -13.74
N PRO A 239 27.36 -4.40 -13.59
CA PRO A 239 26.25 -5.33 -13.38
C PRO A 239 25.42 -5.00 -12.11
N GLN A 240 26.07 -4.42 -11.07
CA GLN A 240 25.37 -4.01 -9.84
C GLN A 240 24.60 -2.69 -10.04
N ALA A 241 25.05 -1.84 -10.96
CA ALA A 241 24.32 -0.64 -11.34
C ALA A 241 23.05 -0.97 -12.13
N ARG A 242 23.08 -2.02 -12.95
CA ARG A 242 21.86 -2.52 -13.64
C ARG A 242 20.79 -2.91 -12.63
N GLY A 243 21.11 -3.68 -11.60
CA GLY A 243 20.15 -4.05 -10.55
C GLY A 243 19.56 -2.83 -9.84
N LYS A 244 20.39 -1.83 -9.49
CA LYS A 244 19.93 -0.62 -8.78
C LYS A 244 19.07 0.31 -9.63
N VAL A 245 19.34 0.42 -10.93
CA VAL A 245 18.51 1.20 -11.86
C VAL A 245 17.26 0.41 -12.22
N THR A 246 17.39 -0.88 -12.38
CA THR A 246 16.31 -1.80 -12.69
C THR A 246 15.30 -1.87 -11.54
N ALA A 247 15.72 -1.90 -10.28
CA ALA A 247 14.83 -1.86 -9.12
C ALA A 247 13.98 -0.57 -9.01
N LEU A 248 14.44 0.54 -9.60
CA LEU A 248 13.69 1.80 -9.63
C LEU A 248 12.84 1.98 -10.91
N ILE A 249 13.16 1.25 -11.96
CA ILE A 249 12.57 1.45 -13.30
C ILE A 249 11.95 0.17 -13.84
N SER A 250 12.53 -0.98 -13.56
CA SER A 250 12.09 -2.22 -14.15
C SER A 250 11.39 -3.11 -13.16
N VAL A 251 10.28 -2.71 -12.86
CA VAL A 251 9.22 -3.69 -12.87
C VAL A 251 8.63 -3.52 -14.26
N GLY A 252 8.98 -4.35 -15.21
CA GLY A 252 8.58 -4.16 -16.63
C GLY A 252 7.06 -4.10 -16.82
N GLN A 253 6.30 -4.60 -15.84
CA GLN A 253 4.86 -4.38 -15.70
C GLN A 253 4.52 -2.98 -15.14
N GLN A 254 5.41 -2.36 -14.36
CA GLN A 254 5.22 -0.99 -13.86
C GLN A 254 5.51 0.08 -14.92
N GLU A 255 6.39 -0.18 -15.88
CA GLU A 255 6.62 0.77 -16.99
C GLU A 255 5.37 0.87 -17.88
N GLU A 256 4.73 -0.24 -18.20
CA GLU A 256 3.47 -0.24 -18.95
C GLU A 256 2.34 0.37 -18.13
N TRP A 257 2.26 0.06 -16.84
CA TRP A 257 1.26 0.60 -15.95
C TRP A 257 1.49 2.10 -15.70
N LEU A 258 2.72 2.52 -15.38
CA LEU A 258 3.08 3.94 -15.22
C LEU A 258 2.88 4.72 -16.52
N ALA A 259 3.17 4.14 -17.68
CA ALA A 259 2.90 4.76 -18.97
C ALA A 259 1.39 4.91 -19.22
N SER A 260 0.59 3.89 -18.89
CA SER A 260 -0.86 3.93 -19.04
C SER A 260 -1.56 4.89 -18.06
N HIS A 261 -0.97 5.10 -16.88
CA HIS A 261 -1.52 5.95 -15.82
C HIS A 261 -0.75 7.27 -15.65
N ALA A 262 0.31 7.48 -16.42
CA ALA A 262 1.15 8.69 -16.34
C ALA A 262 0.33 9.98 -16.41
N GLN A 263 -0.69 10.02 -17.25
CA GLN A 263 -1.58 11.19 -17.38
C GLN A 263 -2.41 11.42 -16.11
N SER A 264 -2.88 10.36 -15.46
CA SER A 264 -3.66 10.45 -14.21
C SER A 264 -2.83 11.01 -13.06
N TYR A 265 -1.53 10.69 -13.03
CA TYR A 265 -0.59 11.22 -12.03
C TYR A 265 0.18 12.45 -12.50
N GLY A 266 -0.10 12.94 -13.70
CA GLY A 266 0.49 14.16 -14.26
C GLY A 266 1.98 14.03 -14.62
N PHE A 267 2.47 12.85 -14.98
CA PHE A 267 3.75 12.66 -15.65
C PHE A 267 3.53 12.72 -17.17
N GLU A 268 4.28 13.57 -17.86
CA GLU A 268 4.33 13.64 -19.34
C GLU A 268 5.36 12.67 -19.89
#